data_1294f008e2e29351a96aae89aa19718f
#
_entry.id   1294f008e2e29351a96aae89aa19718f
#
_cell.length_a   1.000
_cell.length_b   1.000
_cell.length_c   1.000
_cell.angle_alpha   90.00
_cell.angle_beta   90.00
_cell.angle_gamma   90.00
#
_symmetry.space_group_name_H-M   'P 1'
#
loop_
_entity.id
_entity.type
_entity.pdbx_description
1 polymer ?
#
loop_
_entity_poly.entity_id
_entity_poly.type
_entity_poly.pdbx_seq_one_letter_code
_entity_poly.pdbx_strand_id
1 'polypeptide(L)' 'MNIKQQMIESLERSIKKATARIEELSEPCVKSLAHSRSAERDFWKKNLKRYKEQLEELEDESMGIV' A
#
# COMPACT_ATOMS: atom_id res chain seq x y z
N MET A 1 16.20 10.01 -17.34
CA MET A 1 15.44 9.42 -16.24
C MET A 1 14.05 9.98 -16.20
N ASN A 2 13.07 9.11 -16.10
CA ASN A 2 11.67 9.52 -16.07
C ASN A 2 11.20 9.64 -14.62
N ILE A 3 10.83 10.85 -14.20
CA ILE A 3 10.36 11.11 -12.84
C ILE A 3 9.10 10.28 -12.54
N LYS A 4 8.23 10.15 -13.53
CA LYS A 4 7.01 9.36 -13.40
C LYS A 4 7.33 7.89 -13.11
N GLN A 5 8.33 7.34 -13.80
CA GLN A 5 8.78 5.97 -13.56
C GLN A 5 9.29 5.78 -12.13
N GLN A 6 10.05 6.75 -11.63
CA GLN A 6 10.55 6.71 -10.26
C GLN A 6 9.41 6.75 -9.24
N MET A 7 8.38 7.56 -9.50
CA MET A 7 7.21 7.63 -8.64
C MET A 7 6.45 6.31 -8.61
N ILE A 8 6.28 5.69 -9.78
CA ILE A 8 5.62 4.39 -9.90
C ILE A 8 6.39 3.33 -9.13
N GLU A 9 7.70 3.28 -9.29
CA GLU A 9 8.53 2.32 -8.56
C GLU A 9 8.47 2.52 -7.05
N SER A 10 8.48 3.78 -6.61
CA SER A 10 8.36 4.10 -5.19
C SER A 10 7.02 3.65 -4.63
N LEU A 11 5.93 3.88 -5.36
CA LEU A 11 4.60 3.44 -4.96
C LEU A 11 4.50 1.92 -4.92
N GLU A 12 5.09 1.23 -5.89
CA GLU A 12 5.10 -0.23 -5.90
C GLU A 12 5.82 -0.79 -4.69
N ARG A 13 6.94 -0.19 -4.29
CA ARG A 13 7.67 -0.59 -3.09
C ARG A 13 6.82 -0.37 -1.84
N SER A 14 6.13 0.76 -1.77
CA SER A 14 5.24 1.08 -0.64
C SER A 14 4.08 0.09 -0.56
N ILE A 15 3.50 -0.26 -1.71
CA ILE A 15 2.42 -1.25 -1.78
C ILE A 15 2.91 -2.61 -1.29
N LYS A 16 4.08 -3.01 -1.73
CA LYS A 16 4.67 -4.29 -1.34
C LYS A 16 4.93 -4.34 0.17
N LYS A 17 5.48 -3.26 0.72
CA LYS A 17 5.73 -3.15 2.15
C LYS A 17 4.43 -3.19 2.95
N ALA A 18 3.42 -2.44 2.53
CA ALA A 18 2.14 -2.42 3.20
C ALA A 18 1.47 -3.80 3.16
N THR A 19 1.52 -4.48 2.03
CA THR A 19 0.96 -5.81 1.88
C THR A 19 1.63 -6.79 2.84
N ALA A 20 2.96 -6.74 2.92
CA ALA A 20 3.72 -7.61 3.82
C ALA A 20 3.35 -7.37 5.28
N ARG A 21 3.19 -6.10 5.68
CA ARG A 21 2.79 -5.76 7.05
C ARG A 21 1.38 -6.25 7.37
N ILE A 22 0.46 -6.12 6.43
CA ILE A 22 -0.91 -6.61 6.61
C ILE A 22 -0.91 -8.13 6.81
N GLU A 23 -0.11 -8.84 6.05
CA GLU A 23 0.01 -10.29 6.19
C GLU A 23 0.57 -10.67 7.56
N GLU A 24 1.63 -9.98 8.02
CA GLU A 24 2.19 -10.19 9.34
C GLU A 24 1.16 -9.94 10.44
N LEU A 25 0.41 -8.87 10.32
CA LEU A 25 -0.59 -8.48 11.32
C LEU A 25 -1.84 -9.35 11.27
N SER A 26 -2.00 -10.14 10.22
CA SER A 26 -3.11 -11.09 10.09
C SER A 26 -2.79 -12.46 10.70
N GLU A 27 -1.55 -12.70 11.10
CA GLU A 27 -1.16 -13.95 11.73
C GLU A 27 -1.79 -14.08 13.13
N PRO A 28 -2.05 -15.34 13.58
CA PRO A 28 -2.60 -15.57 14.91
C PRO A 28 -1.73 -14.95 16.01
N CYS A 29 -2.35 -14.31 16.97
CA CYS A 29 -1.64 -13.67 18.09
C CYS A 29 -2.45 -13.82 19.37
N VAL A 30 -1.80 -13.51 20.50
CA VAL A 30 -2.50 -13.55 21.79
C VAL A 30 -3.56 -12.45 21.84
N LYS A 31 -4.63 -12.69 22.60
CA LYS A 31 -5.76 -11.77 22.69
C LYS A 31 -5.36 -10.36 23.11
N SER A 32 -4.37 -10.24 23.98
CA SER A 32 -3.89 -8.94 24.45
C SER A 32 -3.29 -8.07 23.34
N LEU A 33 -2.78 -8.70 22.28
CA LEU A 33 -2.20 -7.99 21.14
C LEU A 33 -3.16 -7.84 19.97
N ALA A 34 -4.24 -8.60 19.97
CA ALA A 34 -5.18 -8.63 18.85
C ALA A 34 -5.76 -7.26 18.52
N HIS A 35 -6.09 -6.47 19.56
CA HIS A 35 -6.66 -5.15 19.39
C HIS A 35 -5.67 -4.18 18.74
N SER A 36 -4.44 -4.15 19.26
CA SER A 36 -3.38 -3.31 18.70
C SER A 36 -3.07 -3.68 17.26
N ARG A 37 -2.99 -4.97 16.98
CA ARG A 37 -2.70 -5.46 15.63
C ARG A 37 -3.83 -5.13 14.67
N SER A 38 -5.07 -5.18 15.14
CA SER A 38 -6.23 -4.81 14.32
C SER A 38 -6.16 -3.34 13.90
N ALA A 39 -5.82 -2.46 14.84
CA ALA A 39 -5.68 -1.03 14.57
C ALA A 39 -4.55 -0.76 13.56
N GLU A 40 -3.39 -1.41 13.74
CA GLU A 40 -2.28 -1.28 12.82
C GLU A 40 -2.63 -1.82 11.43
N ARG A 41 -3.31 -2.96 11.40
CA ARG A 41 -3.74 -3.55 10.14
C ARG A 41 -4.66 -2.61 9.37
N ASP A 42 -5.61 -1.97 10.04
CA ASP A 42 -6.51 -1.02 9.42
C ASP A 42 -5.74 0.19 8.88
N PHE A 43 -4.76 0.67 9.63
CA PHE A 43 -3.89 1.77 9.20
C PHE A 43 -3.17 1.39 7.89
N TRP A 44 -2.57 0.20 7.84
CA TRP A 44 -1.85 -0.25 6.65
C TRP A 44 -2.79 -0.49 5.46
N LYS A 45 -4.00 -0.98 5.72
CA LYS A 45 -5.01 -1.15 4.66
C LYS A 45 -5.42 0.18 4.05
N LYS A 46 -5.59 1.21 4.86
CA LYS A 46 -5.90 2.55 4.36
C LYS A 46 -4.77 3.10 3.53
N ASN A 47 -3.53 2.94 3.99
CA ASN A 47 -2.36 3.37 3.23
C ASN A 47 -2.22 2.62 1.92
N LEU A 48 -2.44 1.31 1.95
CA LEU A 48 -2.39 0.48 0.75
C LEU A 48 -3.39 0.96 -0.30
N LYS A 49 -4.60 1.24 0.12
CA LYS A 49 -5.64 1.76 -0.77
C LYS A 49 -5.22 3.07 -1.41
N ARG A 50 -4.66 3.98 -0.61
CA ARG A 50 -4.18 5.27 -1.08
C ARG A 50 -3.06 5.10 -2.11
N TYR A 51 -2.11 4.23 -1.84
CA TYR A 51 -1.00 3.98 -2.76
C TYR A 51 -1.50 3.42 -4.09
N LYS A 52 -2.45 2.49 -4.03
CA LYS A 52 -3.04 1.91 -5.24
C LYS A 52 -3.80 2.96 -6.06
N GLU A 53 -4.52 3.85 -5.40
CA GLU A 53 -5.22 4.94 -6.08
C GLU A 53 -4.25 5.89 -6.77
N GLN A 54 -3.16 6.24 -6.10
CA GLN A 54 -2.13 7.10 -6.67
C GLN A 54 -1.46 6.43 -7.88
N LEU A 55 -1.17 5.14 -7.77
CA LEU A 55 -0.57 4.39 -8.86
C LEU A 55 -1.51 4.35 -10.07
N GLU A 56 -2.77 4.10 -9.84
CA GLU A 56 -3.78 4.07 -10.88
C GLU A 56 -3.90 5.42 -11.59
N GLU A 57 -3.88 6.52 -10.84
CA GLU A 57 -3.91 7.86 -11.42
C GLU A 57 -2.71 8.12 -12.31
N LEU A 58 -1.53 7.68 -11.91
CA LEU A 58 -0.32 7.84 -12.70
C LEU A 58 -0.38 7.02 -13.99
N GLU A 59 -0.92 5.82 -13.91
CA GLU A 59 -1.09 4.96 -15.09
C GLU A 59 -2.14 5.52 -16.04
N ASP A 60 -3.25 6.05 -15.50
CA ASP A 60 -4.30 6.68 -16.29
C ASP A 60 -3.78 7.90 -17.03
N GLU A 61 -2.94 8.71 -16.40
CA GLU A 61 -2.32 9.85 -17.05
C GLU A 61 -1.52 9.41 -18.28
N SER A 62 -0.85 8.27 -18.19
CA SER A 62 -0.11 7.72 -19.32
C SER A 62 -1.02 7.34 -20.47
N MET A 63 -2.20 6.83 -20.15
CA MET A 63 -3.16 6.39 -21.16
C MET A 63 -4.03 7.53 -21.67
N GLY A 64 -4.20 8.56 -20.85
CA GLY A 64 -5.07 9.69 -21.17
C GLY A 64 -4.52 10.68 -22.18
N ILE A 65 -3.30 10.48 -22.64
CA ILE A 65 -2.63 11.38 -23.58
C ILE A 65 -2.88 10.96 -25.04
N VAL A 66 -3.89 10.28 -25.29
CA VAL A 66 -4.20 9.84 -26.66
C VAL A 66 -4.95 10.92 -27.41
#